data_d9ba2875313aaa5a1b5495c8cfb83132
#
_entry.id   d9ba2875313aaa5a1b5495c8cfb83132
#
_cell.length_a   1.000
_cell.length_b   1.000
_cell.length_c   1.000
_cell.angle_alpha   90.00
_cell.angle_beta   90.00
_cell.angle_gamma   90.00
#
_symmetry.space_group_name_H-M   'P 1'
#
loop_
_entity.id
_entity.type
_entity.pdbx_description
1 polymer ?
#
loop_
_entity_poly.entity_id
_entity_poly.type
_entity_poly.pdbx_seq_one_letter_code
_entity_poly.pdbx_strand_id
1 'polypeptide(L)'
;MTALNRFVKWKTAAFAAVAVATLASTPALAGNDNDEFQFDLVSSAAFLPHAHGRVNIESVGPVEIMSVTVWGLPPNTDFDFFVIQVPKAPFGLSWYQGDIETNRYGVGFERFVGRFNIETFIVAPGPAPAPTPHLDQPFPDASSNLATAPVHTYHLGLWFNSPKDAEKAGGKPNVVTPFNGEHNAGVQVLNTSNFPDLQGPLSRVKPTP
;
A
#
# COMPACT_ATOMS: atom_id res chain seq x y z
N MET A 1 -11.68 81.47 39.05
CA MET A 1 -10.94 80.24 39.28
C MET A 1 -11.28 79.32 38.12
N THR A 2 -10.34 79.12 37.22
CA THR A 2 -10.48 78.59 35.86
C THR A 2 -10.25 77.07 35.85
N ALA A 3 -11.25 76.29 35.44
CA ALA A 3 -11.09 74.89 35.25
C ALA A 3 -10.79 74.60 33.78
N LEU A 4 -9.65 73.95 33.54
CA LEU A 4 -9.10 73.64 32.22
C LEU A 4 -9.62 72.28 31.78
N ASN A 5 -10.45 72.26 30.74
CA ASN A 5 -10.94 71.06 30.12
C ASN A 5 -9.88 70.54 29.12
N ARG A 6 -9.26 69.40 29.43
CA ARG A 6 -8.38 68.66 28.48
C ARG A 6 -9.19 67.64 27.70
N PHE A 7 -9.40 67.92 26.44
CA PHE A 7 -9.89 66.92 25.45
C PHE A 7 -8.76 65.98 25.08
N VAL A 8 -8.94 64.73 25.43
CA VAL A 8 -8.10 63.60 24.90
C VAL A 8 -8.64 63.17 23.54
N LYS A 9 -7.88 63.43 22.48
CA LYS A 9 -8.17 62.96 21.16
C LYS A 9 -7.73 61.50 21.04
N TRP A 10 -8.67 60.58 20.87
CA TRP A 10 -8.40 59.21 20.52
C TRP A 10 -8.10 59.12 19.04
N LYS A 11 -6.89 58.65 18.71
CA LYS A 11 -6.51 58.32 17.33
C LYS A 11 -7.00 56.90 17.05
N THR A 12 -7.98 56.80 16.18
CA THR A 12 -8.40 55.53 15.61
C THR A 12 -7.31 55.03 14.64
N ALA A 13 -6.60 53.98 15.03
CA ALA A 13 -5.71 53.28 14.13
C ALA A 13 -6.53 52.31 13.26
N ALA A 14 -6.61 52.58 11.99
CA ALA A 14 -7.19 51.67 10.99
C ALA A 14 -6.17 50.56 10.75
N PHE A 15 -6.50 49.35 11.17
CA PHE A 15 -5.77 48.14 10.73
C PHE A 15 -6.21 47.77 9.33
N ALA A 16 -5.33 48.00 8.36
CA ALA A 16 -5.48 47.46 7.04
C ALA A 16 -5.14 45.94 7.09
N ALA A 17 -6.14 45.06 6.97
CA ALA A 17 -5.94 43.67 6.81
C ALA A 17 -5.42 43.39 5.38
N VAL A 18 -4.13 43.13 5.26
CA VAL A 18 -3.54 42.63 4.03
C VAL A 18 -3.90 41.13 3.93
N ALA A 19 -4.87 40.80 3.08
CA ALA A 19 -5.16 39.44 2.67
C ALA A 19 -4.04 38.98 1.75
N VAL A 20 -3.09 38.20 2.27
CA VAL A 20 -2.12 37.48 1.45
C VAL A 20 -2.87 36.25 0.85
N ALA A 21 -3.33 36.39 -0.39
CA ALA A 21 -3.77 35.27 -1.19
C ALA A 21 -2.53 34.46 -1.57
N THR A 22 -2.24 33.41 -0.83
CA THR A 22 -1.30 32.38 -1.27
C THR A 22 -1.94 31.62 -2.42
N LEU A 23 -1.61 32.00 -3.64
CA LEU A 23 -1.81 31.16 -4.81
C LEU A 23 -0.93 29.91 -4.60
N ALA A 24 -1.54 28.84 -4.14
CA ALA A 24 -0.96 27.52 -4.20
C ALA A 24 -0.86 27.18 -5.71
N SER A 25 0.25 27.55 -6.33
CA SER A 25 0.65 26.98 -7.60
C SER A 25 0.93 25.51 -7.34
N THR A 26 -0.03 24.64 -7.65
CA THR A 26 0.28 23.24 -7.88
C THR A 26 1.31 23.23 -9.01
N PRO A 27 2.52 22.67 -8.81
CA PRO A 27 3.39 22.45 -9.92
C PRO A 27 2.65 21.49 -10.84
N ALA A 28 2.26 21.96 -12.02
CA ALA A 28 1.96 21.08 -13.12
C ALA A 28 3.29 20.35 -13.40
N LEU A 29 3.42 19.14 -12.89
CA LEU A 29 4.47 18.24 -13.32
C LEU A 29 4.28 18.08 -14.82
N ALA A 30 5.20 18.69 -15.58
CA ALA A 30 5.35 18.43 -16.99
C ALA A 30 5.48 16.90 -17.11
N GLY A 31 4.50 16.26 -17.72
CA GLY A 31 4.54 14.84 -17.99
C GLY A 31 5.77 14.55 -18.84
N ASN A 32 6.80 14.02 -18.23
CA ASN A 32 7.59 13.02 -18.91
C ASN A 32 6.67 11.81 -19.03
N ASP A 33 6.58 11.24 -20.22
CA ASP A 33 5.89 9.98 -20.53
C ASP A 33 6.52 8.77 -19.82
N ASN A 34 6.99 8.95 -18.61
CA ASN A 34 7.37 7.86 -17.73
C ASN A 34 6.09 7.39 -17.09
N ASP A 35 5.71 6.17 -17.38
CA ASP A 35 4.53 5.45 -16.92
C ASP A 35 4.46 5.37 -15.38
N GLU A 36 4.20 6.52 -14.75
CA GLU A 36 3.95 6.61 -13.31
C GLU A 36 2.46 6.41 -13.08
N PHE A 37 2.11 5.40 -12.30
CA PHE A 37 0.75 5.06 -11.99
C PHE A 37 0.52 5.05 -10.47
N GLN A 38 -0.45 5.82 -10.00
CA GLN A 38 -0.77 5.93 -8.58
C GLN A 38 -2.18 5.43 -8.28
N PHE A 39 -2.34 4.81 -7.11
CA PHE A 39 -3.64 4.40 -6.58
C PHE A 39 -3.61 4.28 -5.05
N ASP A 40 -4.81 4.21 -4.45
CA ASP A 40 -4.96 4.12 -3.01
C ASP A 40 -5.29 2.69 -2.56
N LEU A 41 -4.76 2.33 -1.39
CA LEU A 41 -5.21 1.21 -0.57
C LEU A 41 -6.26 1.73 0.41
N VAL A 42 -7.34 0.97 0.56
CA VAL A 42 -8.45 1.30 1.46
C VAL A 42 -8.46 0.39 2.69
N SER A 43 -8.98 0.89 3.81
CA SER A 43 -9.12 0.08 5.02
C SER A 43 -10.05 -1.11 4.78
N SER A 44 -9.59 -2.29 5.20
CA SER A 44 -10.36 -3.54 5.26
C SER A 44 -10.70 -3.97 6.70
N ALA A 45 -10.17 -3.28 7.70
CA ALA A 45 -10.36 -3.58 9.11
C ALA A 45 -11.27 -2.52 9.77
N ALA A 46 -12.47 -2.92 10.20
CA ALA A 46 -13.43 -2.01 10.80
C ALA A 46 -12.93 -1.29 12.06
N PHE A 47 -11.96 -1.87 12.77
CA PHE A 47 -11.35 -1.27 13.96
C PHE A 47 -10.25 -0.25 13.64
N LEU A 48 -9.85 -0.13 12.38
CA LEU A 48 -8.91 0.88 11.87
C LEU A 48 -9.50 1.64 10.67
N PRO A 49 -10.63 2.34 10.84
CA PRO A 49 -11.36 2.96 9.73
C PRO A 49 -10.59 4.10 9.04
N HIS A 50 -9.56 4.61 9.70
CA HIS A 50 -8.70 5.69 9.20
C HIS A 50 -7.35 5.19 8.66
N ALA A 51 -7.17 3.88 8.56
CA ALA A 51 -6.02 3.31 7.88
C ALA A 51 -6.11 3.55 6.38
N HIS A 52 -5.03 4.03 5.80
CA HIS A 52 -4.92 4.35 4.37
C HIS A 52 -3.55 3.96 3.85
N GLY A 53 -3.47 3.77 2.54
CA GLY A 53 -2.20 3.62 1.85
C GLY A 53 -2.25 4.25 0.47
N ARG A 54 -1.08 4.65 -0.01
CA ARG A 54 -0.86 5.09 -1.39
C ARG A 54 0.27 4.30 -2.00
N VAL A 55 0.01 3.83 -3.20
CA VAL A 55 0.99 3.11 -4.01
C VAL A 55 1.32 3.97 -5.22
N ASN A 56 2.62 4.10 -5.49
CA ASN A 56 3.14 4.67 -6.71
C ASN A 56 3.97 3.61 -7.43
N ILE A 57 3.71 3.41 -8.71
CA ILE A 57 4.47 2.49 -9.56
C ILE A 57 5.13 3.30 -10.66
N GLU A 58 6.44 3.15 -10.76
CA GLU A 58 7.28 3.76 -11.76
C GLU A 58 7.95 2.66 -12.58
N SER A 59 7.79 2.70 -13.91
CA SER A 59 8.49 1.77 -14.80
C SER A 59 9.93 2.24 -15.02
N VAL A 60 10.88 1.34 -14.74
CA VAL A 60 12.31 1.62 -14.87
C VAL A 60 12.98 0.51 -15.68
N GLY A 61 13.05 0.69 -16.99
CA GLY A 61 13.57 -0.35 -17.88
C GLY A 61 12.76 -1.64 -17.75
N PRO A 62 13.37 -2.79 -17.50
CA PRO A 62 12.68 -4.09 -17.50
C PRO A 62 11.92 -4.38 -16.19
N VAL A 63 11.87 -3.47 -15.23
CA VAL A 63 11.24 -3.64 -13.92
C VAL A 63 10.39 -2.43 -13.55
N GLU A 64 9.51 -2.61 -12.58
CA GLU A 64 8.81 -1.52 -11.91
C GLU A 64 9.34 -1.35 -10.49
N ILE A 65 9.33 -0.08 -10.04
CA ILE A 65 9.55 0.30 -8.65
C ILE A 65 8.19 0.65 -8.06
N MET A 66 7.75 -0.14 -7.09
CA MET A 66 6.53 0.10 -6.35
C MET A 66 6.88 0.76 -5.00
N SER A 67 6.52 2.02 -4.84
CA SER A 67 6.67 2.77 -3.59
C SER A 67 5.34 2.77 -2.85
N VAL A 68 5.34 2.27 -1.62
CA VAL A 68 4.14 2.13 -0.79
C VAL A 68 4.28 2.99 0.45
N THR A 69 3.33 3.90 0.65
CA THR A 69 3.22 4.69 1.88
C THR A 69 1.91 4.33 2.57
N VAL A 70 1.97 4.03 3.87
CA VAL A 70 0.79 3.71 4.68
C VAL A 70 0.72 4.62 5.90
N TRP A 71 -0.50 4.94 6.37
CA TRP A 71 -0.72 5.79 7.54
C TRP A 71 -2.05 5.49 8.24
N GLY A 72 -2.23 6.03 9.46
CA GLY A 72 -3.39 5.74 10.29
C GLY A 72 -3.38 4.33 10.86
N LEU A 73 -2.20 3.73 10.93
CA LEU A 73 -1.93 2.42 11.47
C LEU A 73 -1.39 2.50 12.91
N PRO A 74 -1.38 1.41 13.68
CA PRO A 74 -0.70 1.37 14.96
C PRO A 74 0.79 1.73 14.84
N PRO A 75 1.35 2.48 15.80
CA PRO A 75 2.75 2.87 15.78
C PRO A 75 3.69 1.70 16.10
N ASN A 76 4.90 1.72 15.54
CA ASN A 76 5.99 0.75 15.75
C ASN A 76 5.48 -0.69 15.60
N THR A 77 4.82 -0.95 14.47
CA THR A 77 4.16 -2.23 14.18
C THR A 77 4.58 -2.71 12.81
N ASP A 78 4.86 -4.00 12.70
CA ASP A 78 5.20 -4.67 11.45
C ASP A 78 3.96 -5.17 10.72
N PHE A 79 4.01 -5.08 9.40
CA PHE A 79 2.96 -5.53 8.50
C PHE A 79 3.55 -6.29 7.32
N ASP A 80 2.90 -7.41 6.97
CA ASP A 80 3.21 -8.19 5.78
C ASP A 80 2.49 -7.61 4.57
N PHE A 81 3.22 -7.32 3.50
CA PHE A 81 2.67 -6.80 2.26
C PHE A 81 2.69 -7.84 1.14
N PHE A 82 1.56 -7.95 0.42
CA PHE A 82 1.34 -8.99 -0.59
C PHE A 82 0.81 -8.44 -1.91
N VAL A 83 1.21 -9.09 -3.01
CA VAL A 83 0.44 -9.14 -4.26
C VAL A 83 -0.51 -10.33 -4.19
N ILE A 84 -1.79 -10.12 -4.54
CA ILE A 84 -2.85 -11.11 -4.36
C ILE A 84 -3.76 -11.18 -5.58
N GLN A 85 -4.43 -12.31 -5.75
CA GLN A 85 -5.35 -12.53 -6.86
C GLN A 85 -6.63 -11.71 -6.71
N VAL A 86 -7.26 -11.75 -5.55
CA VAL A 86 -8.47 -10.98 -5.21
C VAL A 86 -8.30 -10.27 -3.86
N PRO A 87 -8.90 -9.09 -3.66
CA PRO A 87 -8.61 -8.26 -2.49
C PRO A 87 -9.25 -8.73 -1.19
N LYS A 88 -10.23 -9.64 -1.26
CA LYS A 88 -11.00 -10.14 -0.11
C LYS A 88 -10.88 -11.66 0.00
N ALA A 89 -11.06 -12.18 1.21
CA ALA A 89 -11.08 -13.63 1.46
C ALA A 89 -12.18 -14.36 0.67
N PRO A 90 -11.86 -15.54 0.08
CA PRO A 90 -10.54 -16.15 0.02
C PRO A 90 -9.67 -15.44 -1.03
N PHE A 91 -8.46 -15.06 -0.64
CA PHE A 91 -7.59 -14.14 -1.41
C PHE A 91 -7.05 -14.74 -2.72
N GLY A 92 -7.24 -16.05 -2.92
CA GLY A 92 -6.65 -16.77 -4.03
C GLY A 92 -5.13 -16.90 -3.92
N LEU A 93 -4.46 -16.93 -5.05
CA LEU A 93 -2.99 -16.98 -5.07
C LEU A 93 -2.44 -15.65 -4.56
N SER A 94 -1.42 -15.75 -3.71
CA SER A 94 -0.80 -14.60 -3.04
C SER A 94 0.71 -14.78 -3.03
N TRP A 95 1.42 -13.68 -3.19
CA TRP A 95 2.87 -13.62 -3.11
C TRP A 95 3.27 -12.58 -2.07
N TYR A 96 4.07 -13.01 -1.11
CA TYR A 96 4.67 -12.11 -0.12
C TYR A 96 5.70 -11.21 -0.80
N GLN A 97 5.53 -9.91 -0.63
CA GLN A 97 6.37 -8.92 -1.27
C GLN A 97 7.45 -8.40 -0.32
N GLY A 98 7.13 -8.30 0.95
CA GLY A 98 8.02 -7.82 1.99
C GLY A 98 7.25 -7.18 3.14
N ASP A 99 8.00 -6.65 4.11
CA ASP A 99 7.45 -6.00 5.29
C ASP A 99 7.34 -4.49 5.10
N ILE A 100 6.38 -3.91 5.81
CA ILE A 100 6.27 -2.46 5.99
C ILE A 100 6.17 -2.20 7.49
N GLU A 101 7.20 -1.56 8.06
CA GLU A 101 7.22 -1.17 9.46
C GLU A 101 6.70 0.26 9.62
N THR A 102 5.82 0.48 10.59
CA THR A 102 5.35 1.82 10.94
C THR A 102 6.24 2.47 11.99
N ASN A 103 6.46 3.76 11.82
CA ASN A 103 7.15 4.58 12.81
C ASN A 103 6.25 4.92 14.02
N ARG A 104 6.78 5.71 14.97
CA ARG A 104 6.03 6.17 16.16
C ARG A 104 4.74 6.96 15.87
N TYR A 105 4.51 7.36 14.65
CA TYR A 105 3.31 8.09 14.21
C TYR A 105 2.32 7.23 13.44
N GLY A 106 2.58 5.93 13.32
CA GLY A 106 1.75 5.01 12.55
C GLY A 106 1.84 5.21 11.04
N VAL A 107 2.99 5.70 10.57
CA VAL A 107 3.30 5.88 9.14
C VAL A 107 4.42 4.93 8.76
N GLY A 108 4.22 4.16 7.70
CA GLY A 108 5.21 3.27 7.10
C GLY A 108 5.48 3.62 5.64
N PHE A 109 6.68 3.30 5.18
CA PHE A 109 7.09 3.47 3.79
C PHE A 109 8.04 2.36 3.39
N GLU A 110 7.80 1.74 2.23
CA GLU A 110 8.71 0.77 1.65
C GLU A 110 8.75 0.87 0.12
N ARG A 111 9.85 0.38 -0.47
CA ARG A 111 10.04 0.32 -1.92
C ARG A 111 10.38 -1.11 -2.34
N PHE A 112 9.63 -1.59 -3.31
CA PHE A 112 9.81 -2.92 -3.88
C PHE A 112 10.20 -2.78 -5.35
N VAL A 113 11.12 -3.64 -5.79
CA VAL A 113 11.53 -3.74 -7.19
C VAL A 113 11.07 -5.09 -7.72
N GLY A 114 10.33 -5.08 -8.83
CA GLY A 114 9.78 -6.32 -9.38
C GLY A 114 9.04 -6.10 -10.69
N ARG A 115 8.11 -7.01 -11.00
CA ARG A 115 7.17 -6.88 -12.12
C ARG A 115 5.78 -6.60 -11.54
N PHE A 116 5.36 -5.34 -11.57
CA PHE A 116 4.11 -4.85 -10.99
C PHE A 116 3.20 -4.25 -12.07
N ASN A 117 3.01 -4.97 -13.15
CA ASN A 117 2.28 -4.54 -14.34
C ASN A 117 1.27 -5.60 -14.80
N ILE A 118 0.67 -5.42 -15.97
CA ILE A 118 -0.33 -6.34 -16.52
C ILE A 118 0.19 -7.77 -16.70
N GLU A 119 1.50 -7.99 -16.70
CA GLU A 119 2.12 -9.31 -16.77
C GLU A 119 2.32 -9.97 -15.39
N THR A 120 1.97 -9.30 -14.28
CA THR A 120 2.15 -9.85 -12.93
C THR A 120 1.27 -11.09 -12.74
N PHE A 121 1.91 -12.25 -12.58
CA PHE A 121 1.23 -13.52 -12.41
C PHE A 121 2.00 -14.50 -11.53
N ILE A 122 1.29 -15.49 -11.03
CA ILE A 122 1.85 -16.64 -10.31
C ILE A 122 1.50 -17.89 -11.11
N VAL A 123 2.49 -18.75 -11.31
CA VAL A 123 2.29 -20.12 -11.77
C VAL A 123 2.40 -21.02 -10.56
N ALA A 124 1.27 -21.58 -10.15
CA ALA A 124 1.25 -22.58 -9.09
C ALA A 124 0.74 -23.88 -9.67
N PRO A 125 1.36 -25.02 -9.39
CA PRO A 125 0.75 -26.29 -9.68
C PRO A 125 -0.58 -26.31 -8.90
N GLY A 126 -1.68 -26.60 -9.56
CA GLY A 126 -3.01 -26.70 -8.92
C GLY A 126 -2.96 -27.61 -7.68
N PRO A 127 -3.82 -28.61 -7.51
CA PRO A 127 -3.70 -29.56 -6.42
C PRO A 127 -2.50 -30.52 -6.54
N ALA A 128 -1.70 -30.39 -7.61
CA ALA A 128 -0.49 -31.20 -7.79
C ALA A 128 0.61 -30.77 -6.79
N PRO A 129 1.37 -31.70 -6.23
CA PRO A 129 2.49 -31.37 -5.37
C PRO A 129 3.54 -30.56 -6.14
N ALA A 130 4.25 -29.70 -5.42
CA ALA A 130 5.39 -28.98 -5.96
C ALA A 130 6.41 -29.98 -6.55
N PRO A 131 7.11 -29.64 -7.66
CA PRO A 131 8.11 -30.52 -8.22
C PRO A 131 9.21 -30.79 -7.21
N THR A 132 9.66 -32.02 -7.15
CA THR A 132 10.84 -32.37 -6.37
C THR A 132 12.08 -31.79 -7.07
N PRO A 133 12.91 -31.01 -6.39
CA PRO A 133 14.16 -30.54 -6.97
C PRO A 133 15.04 -31.73 -7.34
N HIS A 134 15.64 -31.70 -8.52
CA HIS A 134 16.64 -32.67 -8.90
C HIS A 134 17.92 -32.42 -8.09
N LEU A 135 18.41 -33.42 -7.39
CA LEU A 135 19.60 -33.30 -6.55
C LEU A 135 20.90 -33.08 -7.34
N ASP A 136 20.89 -33.43 -8.61
CA ASP A 136 21.99 -33.32 -9.56
C ASP A 136 21.96 -32.02 -10.39
N GLN A 137 20.90 -31.21 -10.21
CA GLN A 137 20.75 -29.95 -10.91
C GLN A 137 20.39 -28.83 -9.93
N PRO A 138 20.92 -27.61 -10.13
CA PRO A 138 20.70 -26.50 -9.21
C PRO A 138 19.27 -25.93 -9.24
N PHE A 139 18.46 -26.31 -10.24
CA PHE A 139 17.11 -25.81 -10.41
C PHE A 139 16.09 -26.92 -10.64
N PRO A 140 14.85 -26.76 -10.16
CA PRO A 140 13.76 -27.67 -10.49
C PRO A 140 13.55 -27.72 -12.01
N ASP A 141 13.30 -28.90 -12.53
CA ASP A 141 12.91 -29.05 -13.94
C ASP A 141 11.46 -28.60 -14.14
N ALA A 142 11.28 -27.40 -14.68
CA ALA A 142 9.97 -26.85 -14.97
C ALA A 142 9.18 -27.65 -16.02
N SER A 143 9.85 -28.46 -16.84
CA SER A 143 9.20 -29.31 -17.86
C SER A 143 8.45 -30.47 -17.23
N SER A 144 8.80 -30.88 -16.02
CA SER A 144 8.10 -31.93 -15.28
C SER A 144 6.85 -31.43 -14.54
N ASN A 145 6.61 -30.13 -14.50
CA ASN A 145 5.38 -29.56 -13.96
C ASN A 145 4.26 -29.64 -14.97
N LEU A 146 3.12 -30.17 -14.54
CA LEU A 146 1.87 -29.95 -15.26
C LEU A 146 1.63 -28.44 -15.32
N ALA A 147 1.74 -27.89 -16.52
CA ALA A 147 1.58 -26.46 -16.72
C ALA A 147 0.18 -26.04 -16.25
N THR A 148 0.13 -25.26 -15.19
CA THR A 148 -1.07 -24.50 -14.88
C THR A 148 -1.01 -23.19 -15.65
N ALA A 149 -2.17 -22.73 -16.13
CA ALA A 149 -2.25 -21.41 -16.72
C ALA A 149 -1.79 -20.37 -15.69
N PRO A 150 -1.09 -19.30 -16.10
CA PRO A 150 -0.73 -18.23 -15.20
C PRO A 150 -2.00 -17.61 -14.58
N VAL A 151 -1.96 -17.38 -13.27
CA VAL A 151 -3.00 -16.70 -12.53
C VAL A 151 -2.51 -15.28 -12.23
N HIS A 152 -3.18 -14.30 -12.78
CA HIS A 152 -2.81 -12.91 -12.57
C HIS A 152 -3.14 -12.44 -11.16
N THR A 153 -2.19 -11.72 -10.57
CA THR A 153 -2.29 -11.17 -9.21
C THR A 153 -2.23 -9.66 -9.29
N TYR A 154 -3.38 -9.05 -9.57
CA TYR A 154 -3.47 -7.60 -9.83
C TYR A 154 -3.81 -6.75 -8.62
N HIS A 155 -4.01 -7.39 -7.47
CA HIS A 155 -4.38 -6.73 -6.23
C HIS A 155 -3.24 -6.68 -5.23
N LEU A 156 -3.39 -5.80 -4.24
CA LEU A 156 -2.47 -5.64 -3.14
C LEU A 156 -3.22 -5.74 -1.82
N GLY A 157 -2.51 -6.20 -0.80
CA GLY A 157 -3.02 -6.26 0.56
C GLY A 157 -1.93 -6.16 1.60
N LEU A 158 -2.30 -5.62 2.77
CA LEU A 158 -1.44 -5.45 3.93
C LEU A 158 -2.09 -6.15 5.12
N TRP A 159 -1.32 -6.97 5.83
CA TRP A 159 -1.73 -7.69 7.02
C TRP A 159 -0.88 -7.29 8.21
N PHE A 160 -1.44 -7.41 9.41
CA PHE A 160 -0.57 -7.43 10.59
C PHE A 160 0.37 -8.63 10.51
N ASN A 161 1.64 -8.42 10.79
CA ASN A 161 2.64 -9.48 10.83
C ASN A 161 2.28 -10.55 11.88
N SER A 162 1.58 -10.19 12.96
CA SER A 162 1.13 -11.16 13.95
C SER A 162 -0.34 -10.97 14.36
N PRO A 163 -1.05 -12.07 14.74
CA PRO A 163 -2.37 -11.97 15.35
C PRO A 163 -2.40 -11.13 16.62
N LYS A 164 -1.33 -11.16 17.41
CA LYS A 164 -1.22 -10.41 18.68
C LYS A 164 -1.20 -8.89 18.45
N ASP A 165 -0.55 -8.43 17.40
CA ASP A 165 -0.51 -7.01 17.10
C ASP A 165 -1.86 -6.52 16.57
N ALA A 166 -2.57 -7.36 15.80
CA ALA A 166 -3.95 -7.09 15.43
C ALA A 166 -4.88 -6.96 16.65
N GLU A 167 -4.75 -7.86 17.64
CA GLU A 167 -5.52 -7.81 18.90
C GLU A 167 -5.22 -6.54 19.70
N LYS A 168 -3.95 -6.17 19.84
CA LYS A 168 -3.53 -4.93 20.52
C LYS A 168 -4.13 -3.68 19.86
N ALA A 169 -4.30 -3.72 18.53
CA ALA A 169 -4.89 -2.64 17.76
C ALA A 169 -6.42 -2.59 17.81
N GLY A 170 -7.07 -3.53 18.50
CA GLY A 170 -8.52 -3.62 18.64
C GLY A 170 -9.19 -4.63 17.72
N GLY A 171 -8.42 -5.47 17.06
CA GLY A 171 -8.91 -6.61 16.28
C GLY A 171 -9.50 -7.70 17.17
N LYS A 172 -10.30 -8.58 16.56
CA LYS A 172 -10.83 -9.75 17.26
C LYS A 172 -9.70 -10.69 17.66
N PRO A 173 -9.76 -11.31 18.87
CA PRO A 173 -8.76 -12.24 19.32
C PRO A 173 -8.74 -13.52 18.46
N ASN A 174 -7.59 -14.13 18.37
CA ASN A 174 -7.35 -15.40 17.68
C ASN A 174 -7.72 -15.43 16.18
N VAL A 175 -7.79 -14.28 15.52
CA VAL A 175 -7.94 -14.26 14.07
C VAL A 175 -6.56 -14.42 13.43
N VAL A 176 -6.41 -15.50 12.71
CA VAL A 176 -5.16 -15.90 12.06
C VAL A 176 -5.37 -15.99 10.57
N THR A 177 -4.50 -15.36 9.80
CA THR A 177 -4.38 -15.62 8.37
C THR A 177 -3.19 -16.56 8.16
N PRO A 178 -3.40 -17.79 7.67
CA PRO A 178 -2.32 -18.70 7.39
C PRO A 178 -1.34 -18.07 6.40
N PHE A 179 -0.10 -18.04 6.79
CA PHE A 179 1.00 -17.55 5.97
C PHE A 179 2.02 -18.67 5.83
N ASN A 180 2.49 -18.90 4.62
CA ASN A 180 3.53 -19.89 4.41
C ASN A 180 4.87 -19.31 4.85
N GLY A 181 5.53 -19.95 5.73
CA GLY A 181 6.83 -19.52 6.20
C GLY A 181 6.95 -19.63 7.71
N GLU A 182 7.55 -18.63 8.31
CA GLU A 182 8.00 -18.71 9.70
C GLU A 182 6.87 -18.45 10.71
N HIS A 183 5.80 -17.76 10.29
CA HIS A 183 4.72 -17.36 11.20
C HIS A 183 3.37 -17.25 10.49
N ASN A 184 2.33 -17.04 11.27
CA ASN A 184 1.00 -16.72 10.77
C ASN A 184 0.76 -15.21 10.85
N ALA A 185 0.23 -14.63 9.79
CA ALA A 185 -0.21 -13.25 9.77
C ALA A 185 -1.48 -13.05 10.61
N GLY A 186 -1.70 -11.81 11.02
CA GLY A 186 -2.94 -11.39 11.67
C GLY A 186 -4.05 -11.06 10.66
N VAL A 187 -4.80 -10.03 10.94
CA VAL A 187 -5.92 -9.56 10.10
C VAL A 187 -5.38 -8.68 8.97
N GLN A 188 -6.01 -8.79 7.79
CA GLN A 188 -5.82 -7.82 6.72
C GLN A 188 -6.32 -6.43 7.16
N VAL A 189 -5.51 -5.40 6.93
CA VAL A 189 -5.81 -4.03 7.36
C VAL A 189 -6.03 -3.07 6.19
N LEU A 190 -5.32 -3.25 5.10
CA LEU A 190 -5.48 -2.49 3.86
C LEU A 190 -5.57 -3.42 2.65
N ASN A 191 -6.30 -3.00 1.64
CA ASN A 191 -6.34 -3.70 0.35
C ASN A 191 -6.79 -2.77 -0.79
N THR A 192 -6.87 -3.34 -2.00
CA THR A 192 -7.34 -2.66 -3.21
C THR A 192 -8.79 -3.02 -3.57
N SER A 193 -9.68 -3.20 -2.58
CA SER A 193 -11.10 -3.54 -2.83
C SER A 193 -11.94 -2.40 -3.42
N ASN A 194 -11.35 -1.24 -3.60
CA ASN A 194 -11.86 -0.13 -4.42
C ASN A 194 -11.74 -0.39 -5.94
N PHE A 195 -11.12 -1.51 -6.34
CA PHE A 195 -11.06 -2.02 -7.71
C PHE A 195 -11.86 -3.32 -7.84
N PRO A 196 -12.40 -3.64 -9.04
CA PRO A 196 -13.10 -4.91 -9.27
C PRO A 196 -12.18 -6.11 -9.09
N ASP A 197 -12.70 -7.21 -8.54
CA ASP A 197 -11.93 -8.40 -8.13
C ASP A 197 -11.03 -9.01 -9.23
N LEU A 198 -11.44 -8.91 -10.50
CA LEU A 198 -10.64 -9.42 -11.63
C LEU A 198 -9.85 -8.34 -12.39
N GLN A 199 -9.90 -7.10 -11.92
CA GLN A 199 -9.30 -5.93 -12.57
C GLN A 199 -8.62 -5.03 -11.53
N GLY A 200 -7.74 -5.61 -10.72
CA GLY A 200 -6.96 -4.87 -9.75
C GLY A 200 -6.05 -3.83 -10.40
N PRO A 201 -5.51 -2.89 -9.62
CA PRO A 201 -4.78 -1.74 -10.15
C PRO A 201 -3.57 -2.11 -11.02
N LEU A 202 -2.89 -3.22 -10.72
CA LEU A 202 -1.70 -3.65 -11.49
C LEU A 202 -2.03 -4.00 -12.95
N SER A 203 -3.27 -4.37 -13.26
CA SER A 203 -3.71 -4.62 -14.63
C SER A 203 -3.66 -3.38 -15.55
N ARG A 204 -3.50 -2.19 -14.97
CA ARG A 204 -3.45 -0.91 -15.70
C ARG A 204 -2.03 -0.44 -15.99
N VAL A 205 -1.06 -1.00 -15.30
CA VAL A 205 0.36 -0.70 -15.52
C VAL A 205 0.85 -1.50 -16.71
N LYS A 206 1.38 -0.83 -17.70
CA LYS A 206 1.94 -1.47 -18.90
C LYS A 206 3.44 -1.68 -18.72
N PRO A 207 3.99 -2.82 -19.16
CA PRO A 207 5.42 -3.01 -19.17
C PRO A 207 6.07 -1.99 -20.11
N THR A 208 7.21 -1.45 -19.71
CA THR A 208 8.05 -0.66 -20.63
C THR A 208 8.68 -1.62 -21.66
N PRO A 209 8.68 -1.25 -22.95
CA PRO A 209 9.28 -2.06 -24.03
C PRO A 209 10.76 -2.35 -23.83
#